data_f4ec50641b83e7face4aeed3d924e5b1
#
_entry.id   f4ec50641b83e7face4aeed3d924e5b1
#
_cell.length_a   1.000
_cell.length_b   1.000
_cell.length_c   1.000
_cell.angle_alpha   90.00
_cell.angle_beta   90.00
_cell.angle_gamma   90.00
#
_symmetry.space_group_name_H-M   'P 1'
#
loop_
_entity.id
_entity.type
_entity.pdbx_description
1 polymer ?
#
loop_
_entity_poly.entity_id
_entity_poly.type
_entity_poly.pdbx_seq_one_letter_code
_entity_poly.pdbx_strand_id
1 'polypeptide(L)'
;MTASILVVDESKSSRKLNLALVHELLGDQVTYLDAAGGEAAMAILTSQPVDLVLLDLTMPGMNGFDVLAAMREQHIHSRVIVVSADIQTKAKERVAALGATGFIEKPIKIDALRAVLTQLGALHG
;
A
#
# COMPACT_ATOMS: atom_id res chain seq x y z
N MET A 1 16.54 11.68 -6.93
CA MET A 1 15.90 10.34 -6.89
C MET A 1 14.39 10.50 -6.91
N THR A 2 13.74 9.73 -7.76
CA THR A 2 12.29 9.74 -7.85
C THR A 2 11.73 8.71 -6.88
N ALA A 3 10.80 9.11 -6.03
CA ALA A 3 10.10 8.19 -5.16
C ALA A 3 9.23 7.25 -6.00
N SER A 4 9.03 6.04 -5.53
CA SER A 4 8.16 5.07 -6.20
C SER A 4 7.09 4.55 -5.25
N ILE A 5 5.90 4.36 -5.79
CA ILE A 5 4.72 3.91 -5.05
C ILE A 5 4.13 2.71 -5.77
N LEU A 6 3.83 1.67 -5.02
CA LEU A 6 3.21 0.46 -5.52
C LEU A 6 1.78 0.34 -4.96
N VAL A 7 0.81 0.18 -5.84
CA VAL A 7 -0.59 -0.08 -5.46
C VAL A 7 -0.90 -1.54 -5.74
N VAL A 8 -1.30 -2.27 -4.70
CA VAL A 8 -1.61 -3.70 -4.77
C VAL A 8 -3.10 -3.91 -4.48
N ASP A 9 -3.83 -4.40 -5.47
CA ASP A 9 -5.26 -4.68 -5.36
C ASP A 9 -5.66 -5.66 -6.48
N GLU A 10 -6.40 -6.71 -6.16
CA GLU A 10 -6.85 -7.67 -7.19
C GLU A 10 -7.87 -7.07 -8.14
N SER A 11 -8.68 -6.10 -7.67
CA SER A 11 -9.68 -5.44 -8.48
C SER A 11 -9.02 -4.39 -9.38
N LYS A 12 -9.15 -4.57 -10.69
CA LYS A 12 -8.60 -3.64 -11.66
C LYS A 12 -9.17 -2.23 -11.49
N SER A 13 -10.46 -2.11 -11.25
CA SER A 13 -11.11 -0.81 -11.06
C SER A 13 -10.66 -0.14 -9.76
N SER A 14 -10.56 -0.90 -8.68
CA SER A 14 -10.09 -0.40 -7.39
C SER A 14 -8.61 0.03 -7.50
N ARG A 15 -7.79 -0.75 -8.17
CA ARG A 15 -6.37 -0.45 -8.39
C ARG A 15 -6.20 0.86 -9.18
N LYS A 16 -6.98 1.03 -10.26
CA LYS A 16 -6.96 2.26 -11.06
C LYS A 16 -7.40 3.47 -10.24
N LEU A 17 -8.47 3.32 -9.45
CA LEU A 17 -8.94 4.41 -8.60
C LEU A 17 -7.89 4.80 -7.58
N ASN A 18 -7.27 3.84 -6.92
CA ASN A 18 -6.25 4.12 -5.92
C ASN A 18 -5.02 4.79 -6.53
N LEU A 19 -4.61 4.36 -7.72
CA LEU A 19 -3.53 5.04 -8.46
C LEU A 19 -3.88 6.49 -8.77
N ALA A 20 -5.11 6.74 -9.22
CA ALA A 20 -5.54 8.09 -9.54
C ALA A 20 -5.55 9.00 -8.31
N LEU A 21 -5.99 8.47 -7.16
CA LEU A 21 -6.02 9.23 -5.90
C LEU A 21 -4.61 9.58 -5.43
N VAL A 22 -3.69 8.64 -5.48
CA VAL A 22 -2.31 8.88 -5.08
C VAL A 22 -1.66 9.90 -6.04
N HIS A 23 -1.90 9.75 -7.33
CA HIS A 23 -1.38 10.67 -8.34
C HIS A 23 -1.91 12.10 -8.14
N GLU A 24 -3.19 12.23 -7.79
CA GLU A 24 -3.77 13.55 -7.51
C GLU A 24 -3.07 14.26 -6.35
N LEU A 25 -2.66 13.50 -5.33
CA LEU A 25 -2.01 14.06 -4.14
C LEU A 25 -0.50 14.27 -4.30
N LEU A 26 0.17 13.39 -5.02
CA LEU A 26 1.65 13.37 -5.10
C LEU A 26 2.20 13.83 -6.46
N GLY A 27 1.37 13.90 -7.49
CA GLY A 27 1.74 14.47 -8.79
C GLY A 27 2.62 13.59 -9.66
N ASP A 28 3.28 14.22 -10.65
CA ASP A 28 4.02 13.52 -11.70
C ASP A 28 5.48 13.22 -11.34
N GLN A 29 5.95 13.69 -10.18
CA GLN A 29 7.34 13.52 -9.74
C GLN A 29 7.60 12.14 -9.14
N VAL A 30 6.59 11.29 -9.09
CA VAL A 30 6.61 9.97 -8.47
C VAL A 30 6.43 8.90 -9.55
N THR A 31 7.13 7.79 -9.42
CA THR A 31 6.91 6.61 -10.27
C THR A 31 5.80 5.77 -9.65
N TYR A 32 4.78 5.45 -10.44
CA TYR A 32 3.64 4.67 -9.99
C TYR A 32 3.70 3.27 -10.58
N LEU A 33 3.59 2.27 -9.71
CA LEU A 33 3.62 0.86 -10.06
C LEU A 33 2.34 0.23 -9.52
N ASP A 34 1.90 -0.86 -10.15
CA ASP A 34 0.74 -1.59 -9.65
C ASP A 34 0.92 -3.09 -9.78
N ALA A 35 0.23 -3.82 -8.92
CA ALA A 35 0.23 -5.27 -8.91
C ALA A 35 -1.17 -5.79 -8.61
N ALA A 36 -1.56 -6.87 -9.28
CA ALA A 36 -2.90 -7.44 -9.15
C ALA A 36 -3.01 -8.47 -8.01
N GLY A 37 -1.93 -8.75 -7.30
CA GLY A 37 -1.95 -9.70 -6.20
C GLY A 37 -0.62 -9.72 -5.46
N GLY A 38 -0.56 -10.55 -4.42
CA GLY A 38 0.60 -10.61 -3.53
C GLY A 38 1.87 -11.10 -4.21
N GLU A 39 1.78 -12.11 -5.06
CA GLU A 39 2.94 -12.65 -5.76
C GLU A 39 3.53 -11.62 -6.73
N ALA A 40 2.68 -10.95 -7.49
CA ALA A 40 3.10 -9.88 -8.39
C ALA A 40 3.72 -8.71 -7.60
N ALA A 41 3.15 -8.37 -6.46
CA ALA A 41 3.70 -7.35 -5.57
C ALA A 41 5.11 -7.72 -5.10
N MET A 42 5.30 -8.95 -4.64
CA MET A 42 6.61 -9.40 -4.17
C MET A 42 7.65 -9.43 -5.30
N ALA A 43 7.24 -9.78 -6.53
CA ALA A 43 8.14 -9.74 -7.69
C ALA A 43 8.68 -8.32 -7.92
N ILE A 44 7.83 -7.31 -7.76
CA ILE A 44 8.25 -5.90 -7.88
C ILE A 44 9.14 -5.50 -6.70
N LEU A 45 8.70 -5.81 -5.47
CA LEU A 45 9.40 -5.40 -4.25
C LEU A 45 10.79 -6.01 -4.14
N THR A 46 11.02 -7.19 -4.70
CA THR A 46 12.32 -7.84 -4.70
C THR A 46 13.22 -7.40 -5.85
N SER A 47 12.68 -6.76 -6.88
CA SER A 47 13.42 -6.38 -8.08
C SER A 47 13.84 -4.91 -8.10
N GLN A 48 13.20 -4.05 -7.34
CA GLN A 48 13.48 -2.62 -7.34
C GLN A 48 13.06 -1.98 -6.01
N PRO A 49 13.68 -0.85 -5.63
CA PRO A 49 13.27 -0.14 -4.42
C PRO A 49 11.88 0.48 -4.62
N VAL A 50 11.05 0.36 -3.58
CA VAL A 50 9.72 0.98 -3.52
C VAL A 50 9.62 1.72 -2.20
N ASP A 51 9.21 2.96 -2.23
CA ASP A 51 9.14 3.80 -1.04
C ASP A 51 7.86 3.58 -0.24
N LEU A 52 6.75 3.40 -0.93
CA LEU A 52 5.44 3.30 -0.32
C LEU A 52 4.60 2.25 -1.04
N VAL A 53 3.89 1.43 -0.28
CA VAL A 53 2.98 0.41 -0.80
C VAL A 53 1.58 0.68 -0.24
N LEU A 54 0.58 0.76 -1.12
CA LEU A 54 -0.82 0.67 -0.74
C LEU A 54 -1.24 -0.78 -0.95
N LEU A 55 -1.57 -1.46 0.13
CA LEU A 55 -1.74 -2.92 0.13
C LEU A 55 -3.13 -3.33 0.57
N ASP A 56 -3.86 -3.98 -0.33
CA ASP A 56 -5.13 -4.62 0.00
C ASP A 56 -4.86 -5.91 0.80
N LEU A 57 -5.66 -6.15 1.82
CA LEU A 57 -5.54 -7.36 2.63
C LEU A 57 -6.19 -8.58 1.99
N THR A 58 -7.32 -8.37 1.30
CA THR A 58 -8.12 -9.47 0.76
C THR A 58 -7.80 -9.71 -0.70
N MET A 59 -7.00 -10.74 -0.97
CA MET A 59 -6.62 -11.15 -2.31
C MET A 59 -6.56 -12.67 -2.37
N PRO A 60 -6.91 -13.31 -3.49
CA PRO A 60 -6.78 -14.77 -3.62
C PRO A 60 -5.31 -15.18 -3.63
N GLY A 61 -5.02 -16.36 -3.13
CA GLY A 61 -3.65 -16.85 -3.01
C GLY A 61 -2.90 -16.09 -1.91
N MET A 62 -1.81 -15.44 -2.28
CA MET A 62 -1.03 -14.65 -1.34
C MET A 62 -1.75 -13.35 -1.00
N ASN A 63 -2.25 -13.24 0.23
CA ASN A 63 -3.00 -12.07 0.70
C ASN A 63 -2.08 -10.99 1.27
N GLY A 64 -2.67 -9.86 1.74
CA GLY A 64 -1.89 -8.76 2.27
C GLY A 64 -1.10 -9.09 3.54
N PHE A 65 -1.63 -9.93 4.41
CA PHE A 65 -0.88 -10.39 5.60
C PHE A 65 0.36 -11.17 5.16
N ASP A 66 0.23 -12.02 4.15
CA ASP A 66 1.34 -12.80 3.61
C ASP A 66 2.42 -11.91 3.00
N VAL A 67 2.01 -10.84 2.30
CA VAL A 67 2.94 -9.86 1.72
C VAL A 67 3.72 -9.16 2.83
N LEU A 68 3.03 -8.69 3.87
CA LEU A 68 3.69 -8.04 5.01
C LEU A 68 4.70 -8.96 5.68
N ALA A 69 4.32 -10.22 5.91
CA ALA A 69 5.20 -11.20 6.53
C ALA A 69 6.44 -11.46 5.64
N ALA A 70 6.24 -11.62 4.34
CA ALA A 70 7.33 -11.84 3.38
C ALA A 70 8.28 -10.65 3.31
N MET A 71 7.74 -9.43 3.30
CA MET A 71 8.55 -8.21 3.30
C MET A 71 9.45 -8.16 4.54
N ARG A 72 8.88 -8.46 5.71
CA ARG A 72 9.62 -8.47 6.97
C ARG A 72 10.71 -9.53 6.96
N GLU A 73 10.41 -10.74 6.50
CA GLU A 73 11.36 -11.83 6.39
C GLU A 73 12.52 -11.51 5.46
N GLN A 74 12.25 -10.82 4.36
CA GLN A 74 13.25 -10.45 3.37
C GLN A 74 13.89 -9.08 3.62
N HIS A 75 13.61 -8.44 4.76
CA HIS A 75 14.15 -7.13 5.14
C HIS A 75 13.84 -6.03 4.12
N ILE A 76 12.64 -6.04 3.57
CA ILE A 76 12.17 -4.98 2.67
C ILE A 76 11.53 -3.90 3.53
N HIS A 77 12.09 -2.70 3.51
CA HIS A 77 11.72 -1.61 4.42
C HIS A 77 10.80 -0.55 3.81
N SER A 78 10.11 -0.87 2.71
CA SER A 78 9.08 0.02 2.17
C SER A 78 8.02 0.29 3.23
N ARG A 79 7.55 1.53 3.31
CA ARG A 79 6.40 1.83 4.17
C ARG A 79 5.14 1.25 3.54
N VAL A 80 4.26 0.72 4.37
CA VAL A 80 3.04 0.07 3.90
C VAL A 80 1.82 0.71 4.53
N ILE A 81 0.91 1.20 3.70
CA ILE A 81 -0.43 1.59 4.12
C ILE A 81 -1.36 0.46 3.71
N VAL A 82 -1.98 -0.18 4.69
CA VAL A 82 -2.95 -1.23 4.44
C VAL A 82 -4.29 -0.59 4.10
N VAL A 83 -4.95 -1.11 3.06
CA VAL A 83 -6.26 -0.65 2.61
C VAL A 83 -7.21 -1.82 2.69
N SER A 84 -8.26 -1.72 3.52
CA SER A 84 -9.16 -2.85 3.74
C SER A 84 -10.59 -2.40 4.06
N ALA A 85 -11.55 -3.22 3.65
CA ALA A 85 -12.93 -3.07 4.08
C ALA A 85 -13.13 -3.61 5.50
N ASP A 86 -12.23 -4.46 5.99
CA ASP A 86 -12.26 -5.00 7.35
C ASP A 86 -11.57 -4.02 8.30
N ILE A 87 -12.36 -3.30 9.09
CA ILE A 87 -11.89 -2.30 10.05
C ILE A 87 -11.88 -2.82 11.50
N GLN A 88 -11.99 -4.14 11.68
CA GLN A 88 -11.98 -4.71 13.02
C GLN A 88 -10.62 -4.47 13.69
N THR A 89 -10.66 -4.27 14.99
CA THR A 89 -9.48 -3.99 15.81
C THR A 89 -8.39 -5.06 15.65
N LYS A 90 -8.80 -6.33 15.59
CA LYS A 90 -7.85 -7.45 15.44
C LYS A 90 -7.07 -7.37 14.14
N ALA A 91 -7.74 -7.01 13.03
CA ALA A 91 -7.07 -6.85 11.74
C ALA A 91 -6.06 -5.71 11.78
N LYS A 92 -6.46 -4.58 12.36
CA LYS A 92 -5.57 -3.41 12.51
C LYS A 92 -4.35 -3.73 13.36
N GLU A 93 -4.56 -4.41 14.49
CA GLU A 93 -3.47 -4.81 15.38
C GLU A 93 -2.52 -5.78 14.67
N ARG A 94 -3.06 -6.74 13.92
CA ARG A 94 -2.26 -7.72 13.21
C ARG A 94 -1.36 -7.09 12.15
N VAL A 95 -1.90 -6.16 11.34
CA VAL A 95 -1.09 -5.50 10.32
C VAL A 95 -0.04 -4.59 10.94
N ALA A 96 -0.36 -3.90 12.03
CA ALA A 96 0.60 -3.08 12.75
C ALA A 96 1.73 -3.94 13.31
N ALA A 97 1.41 -5.10 13.89
CA ALA A 97 2.42 -6.04 14.39
C ALA A 97 3.32 -6.58 13.28
N LEU A 98 2.81 -6.67 12.05
CA LEU A 98 3.59 -7.08 10.88
C LEU A 98 4.35 -5.94 10.22
N GLY A 99 4.28 -4.73 10.77
CA GLY A 99 5.08 -3.60 10.32
C GLY A 99 4.38 -2.60 9.42
N ALA A 100 3.05 -2.69 9.26
CA ALA A 100 2.31 -1.66 8.52
C ALA A 100 2.40 -0.31 9.24
N THR A 101 2.56 0.76 8.47
CA THR A 101 2.70 2.11 9.01
C THR A 101 1.41 2.91 8.95
N GLY A 102 0.39 2.42 8.26
CA GLY A 102 -0.90 3.08 8.18
C GLY A 102 -2.01 2.11 7.80
N PHE A 103 -3.24 2.54 8.02
CA PHE A 103 -4.43 1.77 7.71
C PHE A 103 -5.51 2.71 7.18
N ILE A 104 -6.11 2.37 6.05
CA ILE A 104 -7.21 3.15 5.47
C ILE A 104 -8.38 2.21 5.16
N GLU A 105 -9.58 2.63 5.53
CA GLU A 105 -10.81 1.90 5.21
C GLU A 105 -11.16 2.04 3.73
N LYS A 106 -11.57 0.93 3.10
CA LYS A 106 -12.12 0.94 1.75
C LYS A 106 -13.59 1.35 1.76
N PRO A 107 -14.05 2.06 0.73
CA PRO A 107 -13.29 2.64 -0.38
C PRO A 107 -12.45 3.83 0.08
N ILE A 108 -11.28 4.01 -0.51
CA ILE A 108 -10.39 5.10 -0.12
C ILE A 108 -11.06 6.45 -0.44
N LYS A 109 -11.10 7.32 0.56
CA LYS A 109 -11.49 8.72 0.37
C LYS A 109 -10.23 9.56 0.33
N ILE A 110 -10.21 10.56 -0.53
CA ILE A 110 -9.02 11.38 -0.73
C ILE A 110 -8.55 12.07 0.54
N ASP A 111 -9.47 12.50 1.40
CA ASP A 111 -9.12 13.16 2.65
C ASP A 111 -8.41 12.20 3.62
N ALA A 112 -8.86 10.94 3.69
CA ALA A 112 -8.22 9.93 4.52
C ALA A 112 -6.81 9.61 4.01
N LEU A 113 -6.65 9.49 2.70
CA LEU A 113 -5.34 9.24 2.08
C LEU A 113 -4.40 10.42 2.33
N ARG A 114 -4.89 11.64 2.15
CA ARG A 114 -4.10 12.86 2.41
C ARG A 114 -3.61 12.89 3.86
N ALA A 115 -4.47 12.57 4.81
CA ALA A 115 -4.11 12.57 6.23
C ALA A 115 -2.99 11.57 6.54
N VAL A 116 -3.09 10.35 6.01
CA VAL A 116 -2.07 9.33 6.24
C VAL A 116 -0.75 9.70 5.57
N LEU A 117 -0.80 10.18 4.32
CA LEU A 117 0.42 10.60 3.60
C LEU A 117 1.10 11.78 4.30
N THR A 118 0.33 12.69 4.86
CA THR A 118 0.86 13.82 5.63
C THR A 118 1.56 13.31 6.90
N GLN A 119 0.94 12.38 7.62
CA GLN A 119 1.53 11.76 8.82
C GLN A 119 2.85 11.06 8.51
N LEU A 120 2.96 10.42 7.35
CA LEU A 120 4.17 9.71 6.94
C LEU A 120 5.25 10.64 6.40
N GLY A 121 4.97 11.93 6.26
CA GLY A 121 5.89 12.88 5.68
C GLY A 121 6.03 12.79 4.16
N ALA A 122 5.16 12.01 3.50
CA ALA A 122 5.15 11.88 2.04
C ALA A 122 4.46 13.05 1.36
N LEU A 123 3.63 13.78 2.10
CA LEU A 123 2.89 14.93 1.61
C LEU A 123 2.98 16.05 2.65
N HIS A 124 3.34 17.24 2.18
CA HIS A 124 3.39 18.44 3.02
C HIS A 124 2.04 19.14 2.92
N GLY A 125 1.32 19.11 3.99
CA GLY A 125 -0.03 19.62 4.00
C GLY A 125 -0.24 20.90 4.68
#